data_6bf4b140f24bdc2cdfbdb6767bdbafa8
#
_entry.id   6bf4b140f24bdc2cdfbdb6767bdbafa8
#
_cell.length_a   1.000
_cell.length_b   1.000
_cell.length_c   1.000
_cell.angle_alpha   90.00
_cell.angle_beta   90.00
_cell.angle_gamma   90.00
#
_symmetry.space_group_name_H-M   'P 1'
#
loop_
_entity.id
_entity.type
_entity.pdbx_description
1 polymer ?
#
loop_
_entity_poly.entity_id
_entity_poly.type
_entity_poly.pdbx_seq_one_letter_code
_entity_poly.pdbx_strand_id
1 'polypeptide(L)'
;MLHPFPSIVALAFSLDCNSNQNDLKIIKKTGSWANEESFEIRNDNTPLYTSPSLTNNQVRTIETCLTSTTNSIYTLRMKDSAGDGWSNLAYIELYGIHGNMVYKGMMVEKRLEEVQFSLYTPIGYGASWKYTASASGNWKDANFSDNDWTTVTLGSTTQTASGTQFFRKTFTGVNGMAVIDMQLKYKFGVVAYINGVEIYRDNMPDGAISPSTPSTGSYGSYAYHGVIRSASVAQASSSVLAVELHFSNAESSTIEFNSLLAFFAGISTANNCYVVPTTTTASASGFTGYSSSNDWSRNTGATAQTAPASLTYEFTGASIPMIDAFRIWLYTSNQNTVSDFTIEGATSKTGTYSTIMASSGNVYAGYTWEQFDRLTPADRFKAIRLNALASHSTTMHINELQFLVCNKPTVTTITFKESAYSYYRYHCSYGVWIHRMHGVSRPPCRHEHEC
;
A
#
# COMPACT_ATOMS: atom_id res chain seq x y z
N MET A 1 19.01 19.60 24.62
CA MET A 1 18.09 18.61 25.26
C MET A 1 17.26 18.01 24.16
N LEU A 2 17.60 16.80 23.77
CA LEU A 2 16.85 16.05 22.77
C LEU A 2 15.65 15.39 23.48
N HIS A 3 14.43 15.79 23.12
CA HIS A 3 13.23 15.08 23.55
C HIS A 3 13.23 13.70 22.89
N PRO A 4 13.02 12.61 23.65
CA PRO A 4 12.84 11.30 23.05
C PRO A 4 11.54 11.29 22.26
N PHE A 5 11.61 10.84 21.01
CA PHE A 5 10.43 10.53 20.22
C PHE A 5 9.61 9.47 20.97
N PRO A 6 8.28 9.61 21.07
CA PRO A 6 7.47 8.58 21.67
C PRO A 6 7.60 7.32 20.80
N SER A 7 8.07 6.24 21.41
CA SER A 7 7.97 4.90 20.86
C SER A 7 6.51 4.68 20.46
N ILE A 8 6.27 4.36 19.19
CA ILE A 8 4.97 3.84 18.77
C ILE A 8 4.83 2.48 19.46
N VAL A 9 4.27 2.51 20.66
CA VAL A 9 3.71 1.32 21.28
C VAL A 9 2.54 0.96 20.36
N ALA A 10 2.67 -0.13 19.63
CA ALA A 10 1.53 -0.76 19.00
C ALA A 10 0.51 -0.97 20.14
N LEU A 11 -0.53 -0.14 20.16
CA LEU A 11 -1.63 -0.27 21.11
C LEU A 11 -2.28 -1.62 20.79
N ALA A 12 -1.86 -2.66 21.52
CA ALA A 12 -2.57 -3.93 21.52
C ALA A 12 -4.01 -3.61 21.92
N PHE A 13 -4.95 -3.95 21.06
CA PHE A 13 -6.36 -3.91 21.40
C PHE A 13 -6.60 -4.91 22.52
N SER A 14 -7.42 -4.54 23.46
CA SER A 14 -7.75 -5.39 24.61
C SER A 14 -9.16 -5.98 24.54
N LEU A 15 -9.79 -5.98 23.36
CA LEU A 15 -11.05 -6.68 23.18
C LEU A 15 -10.78 -8.19 23.10
N ASP A 16 -11.34 -8.94 24.04
CA ASP A 16 -11.35 -10.41 23.99
C ASP A 16 -12.53 -10.86 23.11
N CYS A 17 -12.39 -10.72 21.81
CA CYS A 17 -13.37 -11.28 20.87
C CYS A 17 -13.30 -12.81 20.86
N ASN A 18 -14.44 -13.46 20.67
CA ASN A 18 -14.50 -14.91 20.54
C ASN A 18 -13.77 -15.39 19.28
N SER A 19 -13.38 -16.67 19.24
CA SER A 19 -12.62 -17.28 18.13
C SER A 19 -13.31 -17.19 16.76
N ASN A 20 -14.62 -16.95 16.73
CA ASN A 20 -15.42 -16.75 15.50
C ASN A 20 -15.73 -15.27 15.24
N GLN A 21 -14.98 -14.37 15.83
CA GLN A 21 -15.13 -12.93 15.67
C GLN A 21 -13.79 -12.28 15.29
N ASN A 22 -13.86 -11.14 14.62
CA ASN A 22 -12.72 -10.31 14.28
C ASN A 22 -12.80 -8.99 15.07
N ASP A 23 -11.68 -8.59 15.66
CA ASP A 23 -11.56 -7.30 16.33
C ASP A 23 -11.49 -6.17 15.31
N LEU A 24 -12.28 -5.13 15.54
CA LEU A 24 -12.27 -3.91 14.76
C LEU A 24 -12.23 -2.69 15.68
N LYS A 25 -11.25 -1.81 15.44
CA LYS A 25 -11.22 -0.47 16.00
C LYS A 25 -11.62 0.53 14.93
N ILE A 26 -12.51 1.42 15.30
CA ILE A 26 -13.03 2.49 14.46
C ILE A 26 -12.65 3.82 15.11
N ILE A 27 -12.05 4.72 14.37
CA ILE A 27 -11.90 6.12 14.76
C ILE A 27 -12.81 6.94 13.85
N LYS A 28 -13.86 7.53 14.44
CA LYS A 28 -14.78 8.42 13.74
C LYS A 28 -14.56 9.84 14.22
N LYS A 29 -14.12 10.72 13.31
CA LYS A 29 -14.17 12.17 13.50
C LYS A 29 -15.45 12.69 12.85
N THR A 30 -16.19 13.51 13.57
CA THR A 30 -17.41 14.17 13.08
C THR A 30 -17.15 15.62 12.74
N GLY A 31 -17.98 16.17 11.86
CA GLY A 31 -18.01 17.58 11.54
C GLY A 31 -19.06 18.36 12.33
N SER A 32 -19.50 19.49 11.78
CA SER A 32 -20.49 20.39 12.42
C SER A 32 -21.92 19.87 12.35
N TRP A 33 -22.20 18.87 11.52
CA TRP A 33 -23.53 18.29 11.27
C TRP A 33 -23.54 16.78 11.55
N ALA A 34 -23.03 16.37 12.72
CA ALA A 34 -22.90 14.97 13.08
C ALA A 34 -24.24 14.21 13.16
N ASN A 35 -25.36 14.91 13.33
CA ASN A 35 -26.68 14.30 13.26
C ASN A 35 -27.09 13.80 11.87
N GLU A 36 -26.41 14.24 10.82
CA GLU A 36 -26.59 13.79 9.44
C GLU A 36 -25.69 12.61 9.12
N GLU A 37 -24.58 12.44 9.88
CA GLU A 37 -23.57 11.44 9.67
C GLU A 37 -23.92 10.12 10.38
N SER A 38 -23.84 9.01 9.68
CA SER A 38 -23.93 7.67 10.28
C SER A 38 -23.15 6.65 9.44
N PHE A 39 -22.88 5.48 10.05
CA PHE A 39 -22.25 4.37 9.33
C PHE A 39 -22.70 3.02 9.88
N GLU A 40 -22.59 2.00 9.04
CA GLU A 40 -22.82 0.60 9.37
C GLU A 40 -21.64 -0.25 8.89
N ILE A 41 -21.28 -1.27 9.65
CA ILE A 41 -20.47 -2.38 9.19
C ILE A 41 -21.38 -3.55 8.89
N ARG A 42 -21.25 -4.15 7.73
CA ARG A 42 -22.16 -5.18 7.23
C ARG A 42 -21.41 -6.41 6.73
N ASN A 43 -22.09 -7.55 6.81
CA ASN A 43 -21.80 -8.73 6.01
C ASN A 43 -22.91 -8.84 4.97
N ASP A 44 -22.58 -8.63 3.70
CA ASP A 44 -23.55 -8.48 2.62
C ASP A 44 -24.66 -7.49 3.01
N ASN A 45 -25.90 -7.97 3.15
CA ASN A 45 -27.07 -7.15 3.52
C ASN A 45 -27.34 -7.10 5.03
N THR A 46 -26.58 -7.83 5.87
CA THR A 46 -26.81 -7.94 7.31
C THR A 46 -25.94 -6.94 8.07
N PRO A 47 -26.52 -5.97 8.80
CA PRO A 47 -25.77 -5.11 9.69
C PRO A 47 -25.15 -5.92 10.84
N LEU A 48 -23.84 -5.79 11.03
CA LEU A 48 -23.09 -6.37 12.17
C LEU A 48 -22.82 -5.31 13.24
N TYR A 49 -22.70 -4.05 12.81
CA TYR A 49 -22.51 -2.92 13.69
C TYR A 49 -23.18 -1.68 13.07
N THR A 50 -23.84 -0.88 13.91
CA THR A 50 -24.44 0.41 13.51
C THR A 50 -23.89 1.50 14.41
N SER A 51 -23.51 2.64 13.83
CA SER A 51 -22.99 3.77 14.58
C SER A 51 -23.99 4.24 15.63
N PRO A 52 -23.56 4.57 16.84
CA PRO A 52 -24.39 5.28 17.79
C PRO A 52 -24.68 6.70 17.29
N SER A 53 -25.54 7.42 17.98
CA SER A 53 -25.75 8.87 17.77
C SER A 53 -24.39 9.58 17.92
N LEU A 54 -24.06 10.41 16.95
CA LEU A 54 -22.81 11.16 16.89
C LEU A 54 -23.02 12.60 17.37
N THR A 55 -21.96 13.20 17.89
CA THR A 55 -21.94 14.58 18.40
C THR A 55 -20.99 15.42 17.55
N ASN A 56 -21.30 16.69 17.36
CA ASN A 56 -20.52 17.60 16.51
C ASN A 56 -19.08 17.77 16.98
N ASN A 57 -18.16 17.84 16.00
CA ASN A 57 -16.75 18.19 16.18
C ASN A 57 -16.00 17.30 17.19
N GLN A 58 -16.32 16.02 17.23
CA GLN A 58 -15.69 15.05 18.13
C GLN A 58 -14.89 13.99 17.36
N VAL A 59 -13.88 13.46 18.05
CA VAL A 59 -13.22 12.22 17.66
C VAL A 59 -13.66 11.13 18.63
N ARG A 60 -14.25 10.06 18.10
CA ARG A 60 -14.72 8.92 18.89
C ARG A 60 -13.98 7.67 18.47
N THR A 61 -13.42 6.99 19.45
CA THR A 61 -12.84 5.64 19.27
C THR A 61 -13.90 4.62 19.70
N ILE A 62 -14.12 3.64 18.84
CA ILE A 62 -15.06 2.53 19.03
C ILE A 62 -14.27 1.25 18.80
N GLU A 63 -14.39 0.30 19.72
CA GLU A 63 -13.85 -1.04 19.59
C GLU A 63 -15.03 -2.02 19.60
N THR A 64 -15.03 -2.96 18.66
CA THR A 64 -16.14 -3.92 18.50
C THR A 64 -15.67 -5.24 17.94
N CYS A 65 -16.39 -6.31 18.26
CA CYS A 65 -16.19 -7.63 17.70
C CYS A 65 -17.20 -7.87 16.57
N LEU A 66 -16.69 -8.19 15.40
CA LEU A 66 -17.52 -8.54 14.25
C LEU A 66 -17.57 -10.05 14.07
N THR A 67 -18.74 -10.62 13.85
CA THR A 67 -18.85 -12.04 13.46
C THR A 67 -18.01 -12.29 12.20
N SER A 68 -17.17 -13.32 12.25
CA SER A 68 -16.29 -13.68 11.12
C SER A 68 -17.12 -14.05 9.89
N THR A 69 -16.71 -13.54 8.76
CA THR A 69 -17.25 -13.86 7.43
C THR A 69 -16.25 -14.69 6.66
N THR A 70 -16.66 -15.22 5.51
CA THR A 70 -15.72 -15.83 4.57
C THR A 70 -14.65 -14.83 4.19
N ASN A 71 -13.38 -15.17 4.43
CA ASN A 71 -12.20 -14.30 4.19
C ASN A 71 -12.21 -12.98 4.97
N SER A 72 -13.05 -12.85 6.01
CA SER A 72 -13.17 -11.63 6.85
C SER A 72 -13.34 -10.35 6.03
N ILE A 73 -14.13 -10.42 4.95
CA ILE A 73 -14.50 -9.26 4.12
C ILE A 73 -15.81 -8.68 4.65
N TYR A 74 -15.84 -7.37 4.78
CA TYR A 74 -16.97 -6.59 5.29
C TYR A 74 -17.22 -5.39 4.40
N THR A 75 -18.43 -4.84 4.47
CA THR A 75 -18.81 -3.58 3.81
C THR A 75 -18.98 -2.49 4.87
N LEU A 76 -18.20 -1.43 4.76
CA LEU A 76 -18.46 -0.16 5.43
C LEU A 76 -19.49 0.60 4.59
N ARG A 77 -20.62 0.88 5.18
CA ARG A 77 -21.69 1.69 4.58
C ARG A 77 -21.75 3.02 5.30
N MET A 78 -21.32 4.07 4.65
CA MET A 78 -21.36 5.45 5.14
C MET A 78 -22.62 6.14 4.64
N LYS A 79 -23.28 6.90 5.49
CA LYS A 79 -24.54 7.59 5.20
C LYS A 79 -24.47 9.05 5.62
N ASP A 80 -25.09 9.88 4.79
CA ASP A 80 -25.33 11.29 5.05
C ASP A 80 -26.79 11.64 4.70
N SER A 81 -27.55 12.17 5.65
CA SER A 81 -28.99 12.41 5.45
C SER A 81 -29.28 13.65 4.61
N ALA A 82 -28.43 14.66 4.64
CA ALA A 82 -28.54 15.84 3.79
C ALA A 82 -28.15 15.54 2.35
N GLY A 83 -27.10 14.75 2.14
CA GLY A 83 -26.63 14.32 0.83
C GLY A 83 -25.53 15.19 0.24
N ASP A 84 -24.97 16.10 1.03
CA ASP A 84 -23.85 16.96 0.68
C ASP A 84 -22.52 16.41 1.21
N GLY A 85 -22.54 15.24 1.86
CA GLY A 85 -21.38 14.55 2.40
C GLY A 85 -21.08 14.93 3.85
N TRP A 86 -20.12 14.24 4.43
CA TRP A 86 -19.70 14.52 5.81
C TRP A 86 -18.95 15.84 5.89
N SER A 87 -19.36 16.72 6.77
CA SER A 87 -18.87 18.09 6.83
C SER A 87 -17.51 18.22 7.54
N ASN A 88 -16.77 19.30 7.20
CA ASN A 88 -15.64 19.83 7.96
C ASN A 88 -14.57 18.82 8.36
N LEU A 89 -13.95 18.13 7.41
CA LEU A 89 -12.89 17.16 7.67
C LEU A 89 -13.34 15.96 8.54
N ALA A 90 -14.64 15.64 8.52
CA ALA A 90 -15.13 14.43 9.12
C ALA A 90 -14.61 13.21 8.36
N TYR A 91 -14.11 12.22 9.08
CA TYR A 91 -13.57 10.99 8.49
C TYR A 91 -13.89 9.77 9.34
N ILE A 92 -13.62 8.61 8.77
CA ILE A 92 -13.60 7.33 9.45
C ILE A 92 -12.32 6.58 9.13
N GLU A 93 -11.71 5.99 10.15
CA GLU A 93 -10.56 5.10 10.04
C GLU A 93 -10.91 3.76 10.66
N LEU A 94 -10.50 2.67 10.00
CA LEU A 94 -10.69 1.30 10.48
C LEU A 94 -9.34 0.64 10.66
N TYR A 95 -9.18 -0.06 11.79
CA TYR A 95 -7.95 -0.76 12.15
C TYR A 95 -8.25 -2.20 12.56
N GLY A 96 -7.43 -3.14 12.06
CA GLY A 96 -7.44 -4.53 12.49
C GLY A 96 -6.79 -4.72 13.86
N ILE A 97 -6.86 -5.94 14.39
CA ILE A 97 -6.37 -6.36 15.72
C ILE A 97 -4.90 -6.00 15.99
N HIS A 98 -4.07 -5.93 14.96
CA HIS A 98 -2.65 -5.61 15.09
C HIS A 98 -2.34 -4.12 14.91
N GLY A 99 -3.37 -3.26 14.90
CA GLY A 99 -3.22 -1.83 14.71
C GLY A 99 -2.93 -1.42 13.25
N ASN A 100 -2.99 -2.35 12.31
CA ASN A 100 -2.86 -2.05 10.89
C ASN A 100 -4.12 -1.34 10.38
N MET A 101 -3.93 -0.20 9.73
CA MET A 101 -5.04 0.55 9.11
C MET A 101 -5.54 -0.23 7.90
N VAL A 102 -6.83 -0.58 7.89
CA VAL A 102 -7.48 -1.32 6.79
C VAL A 102 -8.32 -0.42 5.89
N TYR A 103 -8.71 0.74 6.39
CA TYR A 103 -9.44 1.74 5.62
C TYR A 103 -9.31 3.13 6.26
N LYS A 104 -9.29 4.17 5.42
CA LYS A 104 -9.52 5.57 5.81
C LYS A 104 -10.31 6.26 4.72
N GLY A 105 -11.28 7.08 5.08
CA GLY A 105 -12.05 7.85 4.11
C GLY A 105 -13.08 8.77 4.74
N MET A 106 -13.70 9.56 3.86
CA MET A 106 -14.84 10.45 4.19
C MET A 106 -15.87 10.38 3.06
N MET A 107 -17.10 10.78 3.35
CA MET A 107 -18.12 10.98 2.32
C MET A 107 -18.06 12.41 1.76
N VAL A 108 -18.19 12.52 0.43
CA VAL A 108 -18.23 13.78 -0.27
C VAL A 108 -19.37 13.76 -1.27
N GLU A 109 -20.28 14.73 -1.16
CA GLU A 109 -21.39 14.98 -2.11
C GLU A 109 -22.23 13.73 -2.44
N LYS A 110 -22.55 12.94 -1.42
CA LYS A 110 -23.34 11.71 -1.55
C LYS A 110 -24.18 11.46 -0.33
N ARG A 111 -25.33 10.78 -0.51
CA ARG A 111 -26.15 10.26 0.59
C ARG A 111 -25.69 8.91 1.10
N LEU A 112 -24.98 8.15 0.28
CA LEU A 112 -24.57 6.79 0.56
C LEU A 112 -23.26 6.48 -0.15
N GLU A 113 -22.31 5.91 0.59
CA GLU A 113 -21.11 5.32 0.03
C GLU A 113 -20.83 3.97 0.67
N GLU A 114 -20.49 2.97 -0.11
CA GLU A 114 -20.16 1.62 0.35
C GLU A 114 -18.74 1.27 -0.10
N VAL A 115 -17.95 0.75 0.84
CA VAL A 115 -16.57 0.34 0.62
C VAL A 115 -16.34 -1.01 1.27
N GLN A 116 -15.73 -1.94 0.53
CA GLN A 116 -15.29 -3.21 1.10
C GLN A 116 -13.93 -3.05 1.79
N PHE A 117 -13.78 -3.71 2.92
CA PHE A 117 -12.51 -3.85 3.63
C PHE A 117 -12.35 -5.28 4.16
N SER A 118 -11.13 -5.69 4.49
CA SER A 118 -10.86 -7.00 5.05
C SER A 118 -10.13 -6.88 6.39
N LEU A 119 -10.46 -7.79 7.30
CA LEU A 119 -9.73 -8.00 8.56
C LEU A 119 -8.92 -9.31 8.50
N TYR A 120 -8.75 -9.89 7.32
CA TYR A 120 -8.05 -11.16 7.16
C TYR A 120 -6.56 -11.03 7.40
N THR A 121 -6.08 -11.65 8.47
CA THR A 121 -4.69 -11.66 8.91
C THR A 121 -4.23 -13.10 9.14
N PRO A 122 -3.86 -13.82 8.07
CA PRO A 122 -3.50 -15.23 8.17
C PRO A 122 -2.22 -15.49 8.97
N ILE A 123 -1.35 -14.50 9.12
CA ILE A 123 -0.16 -14.56 9.93
C ILE A 123 -0.15 -13.35 10.86
N GLY A 124 -0.47 -13.58 12.13
CA GLY A 124 -0.39 -12.55 13.18
C GLY A 124 0.93 -12.60 13.93
N TYR A 125 1.20 -11.55 14.70
CA TYR A 125 2.34 -11.52 15.60
C TYR A 125 2.28 -12.70 16.59
N GLY A 126 3.45 -13.31 16.87
CA GLY A 126 3.54 -14.47 17.75
C GLY A 126 3.13 -15.79 17.10
N ALA A 127 2.88 -15.83 15.79
CA ALA A 127 2.55 -17.07 15.10
C ALA A 127 3.68 -18.11 15.21
N SER A 128 3.32 -19.40 15.14
CA SER A 128 4.29 -20.50 15.07
C SER A 128 4.78 -20.68 13.63
N TRP A 129 6.08 -20.89 13.48
CA TRP A 129 6.78 -21.04 12.21
C TRP A 129 7.62 -22.30 12.17
N LYS A 130 7.90 -22.80 10.97
CA LYS A 130 8.97 -23.76 10.71
C LYS A 130 10.29 -23.00 10.55
N TYR A 131 11.33 -23.49 11.22
CA TYR A 131 12.65 -22.87 11.33
C TYR A 131 13.77 -23.86 11.08
N THR A 132 14.83 -23.42 10.40
CA THR A 132 16.12 -24.13 10.31
C THR A 132 17.27 -23.12 10.14
N ALA A 133 18.47 -23.51 10.59
CA ALA A 133 19.71 -22.78 10.33
C ALA A 133 20.38 -23.22 8.99
N SER A 134 19.82 -24.23 8.32
CA SER A 134 20.36 -24.71 7.04
C SER A 134 19.24 -25.14 6.13
N ALA A 135 19.06 -24.43 5.05
CA ALA A 135 18.09 -24.75 4.00
C ALA A 135 18.79 -24.94 2.66
N SER A 136 18.27 -25.85 1.86
CA SER A 136 18.80 -26.16 0.52
C SER A 136 17.67 -26.41 -0.47
N GLY A 137 18.01 -26.39 -1.75
CA GLY A 137 17.03 -26.61 -2.82
C GLY A 137 15.96 -25.51 -2.89
N ASN A 138 14.77 -25.90 -3.28
CA ASN A 138 13.65 -24.98 -3.51
C ASN A 138 12.86 -24.68 -2.23
N TRP A 139 13.53 -24.45 -1.12
CA TRP A 139 12.91 -24.23 0.19
C TRP A 139 11.91 -23.05 0.22
N LYS A 140 11.96 -22.17 -0.76
CA LYS A 140 11.05 -21.01 -0.90
C LYS A 140 9.69 -21.38 -1.51
N ASP A 141 9.62 -22.54 -2.19
CA ASP A 141 8.44 -22.94 -2.96
C ASP A 141 7.35 -23.52 -2.07
N ALA A 142 6.10 -23.34 -2.48
CA ALA A 142 4.94 -23.84 -1.76
C ALA A 142 4.95 -25.37 -1.59
N ASN A 143 5.50 -26.10 -2.54
CA ASN A 143 5.54 -27.57 -2.56
C ASN A 143 6.73 -28.17 -1.78
N PHE A 144 7.61 -27.36 -1.23
CA PHE A 144 8.75 -27.86 -0.43
C PHE A 144 8.26 -28.46 0.89
N SER A 145 8.76 -29.64 1.25
CA SER A 145 8.48 -30.26 2.55
C SER A 145 9.41 -29.70 3.62
N ASP A 146 8.82 -29.09 4.63
CA ASP A 146 9.50 -28.58 5.83
C ASP A 146 9.20 -29.39 7.08
N ASN A 147 8.82 -30.67 6.92
CA ASN A 147 8.47 -31.55 8.02
C ASN A 147 9.60 -31.73 9.05
N ASP A 148 10.84 -31.76 8.58
CA ASP A 148 12.04 -31.91 9.41
C ASP A 148 12.50 -30.60 10.07
N TRP A 149 11.85 -29.48 9.76
CA TRP A 149 12.17 -28.19 10.36
C TRP A 149 11.55 -28.05 11.75
N THR A 150 12.29 -27.43 12.67
CA THR A 150 11.81 -27.19 14.03
C THR A 150 10.63 -26.21 14.03
N THR A 151 9.61 -26.49 14.83
CA THR A 151 8.53 -25.51 15.04
C THR A 151 8.93 -24.54 16.14
N VAL A 152 8.88 -23.25 15.86
CA VAL A 152 9.18 -22.16 16.80
C VAL A 152 8.01 -21.20 16.89
N THR A 153 7.75 -20.64 18.06
CA THR A 153 6.77 -19.57 18.26
C THR A 153 7.51 -18.24 18.30
N LEU A 154 7.14 -17.32 17.40
CA LEU A 154 7.82 -16.04 17.28
C LEU A 154 7.50 -15.10 18.47
N GLY A 155 8.44 -14.20 18.76
CA GLY A 155 8.29 -13.23 19.84
C GLY A 155 8.63 -13.75 21.24
N SER A 156 8.78 -15.08 21.44
CA SER A 156 9.11 -15.70 22.73
C SER A 156 10.49 -16.36 22.78
N THR A 157 11.15 -16.58 21.64
CA THR A 157 12.44 -17.28 21.57
C THR A 157 13.58 -16.28 21.37
N THR A 158 14.44 -16.22 22.38
CA THR A 158 15.75 -15.58 22.33
C THR A 158 16.78 -16.66 21.99
N GLN A 159 17.00 -16.91 20.71
CA GLN A 159 18.03 -17.83 20.26
C GLN A 159 19.20 -17.02 19.69
N THR A 160 20.40 -17.28 20.18
CA THR A 160 21.62 -16.73 19.58
C THR A 160 21.91 -17.49 18.29
N ALA A 161 22.04 -16.76 17.19
CA ALA A 161 22.36 -17.32 15.89
C ALA A 161 23.41 -16.50 15.15
N SER A 162 24.05 -17.13 14.20
CA SER A 162 24.97 -16.53 13.25
C SER A 162 24.70 -17.09 11.87
N GLY A 163 25.16 -16.42 10.82
CA GLY A 163 24.88 -16.82 9.45
C GLY A 163 23.43 -16.61 9.05
N THR A 164 22.92 -17.41 8.13
CA THR A 164 21.55 -17.25 7.60
C THR A 164 20.58 -18.15 8.36
N GLN A 165 19.42 -17.60 8.67
CA GLN A 165 18.34 -18.29 9.38
C GLN A 165 17.11 -18.32 8.50
N PHE A 166 16.43 -19.47 8.40
CA PHE A 166 15.35 -19.70 7.46
C PHE A 166 14.05 -20.00 8.21
N PHE A 167 12.99 -19.35 7.78
CA PHE A 167 11.66 -19.45 8.35
C PHE A 167 10.63 -19.71 7.25
N ARG A 168 9.65 -20.59 7.55
CA ARG A 168 8.53 -20.87 6.64
C ARG A 168 7.22 -20.90 7.41
N LYS A 169 6.18 -20.34 6.80
CA LYS A 169 4.82 -20.38 7.33
C LYS A 169 3.83 -20.59 6.21
N THR A 170 3.09 -21.70 6.28
CA THR A 170 1.95 -21.94 5.38
C THR A 170 0.76 -21.08 5.81
N PHE A 171 0.05 -20.53 4.87
CA PHE A 171 -1.18 -19.77 5.10
C PHE A 171 -2.17 -19.99 3.96
N THR A 172 -3.45 -19.68 4.20
CA THR A 172 -4.46 -19.69 3.16
C THR A 172 -4.43 -18.36 2.41
N GLY A 173 -4.12 -18.38 1.14
CA GLY A 173 -4.26 -17.21 0.27
C GLY A 173 -5.73 -16.98 -0.10
N VAL A 174 -6.07 -15.76 -0.47
CA VAL A 174 -7.45 -15.39 -0.80
C VAL A 174 -7.51 -14.75 -2.17
N ASN A 175 -8.30 -15.36 -3.04
CA ASN A 175 -8.61 -14.78 -4.34
C ASN A 175 -9.53 -13.56 -4.17
N GLY A 176 -9.31 -12.52 -4.95
CA GLY A 176 -10.11 -11.29 -4.90
C GLY A 176 -9.62 -10.24 -3.91
N MET A 177 -8.60 -10.54 -3.09
CA MET A 177 -7.93 -9.51 -2.29
C MET A 177 -7.02 -8.64 -3.16
N ALA A 178 -6.97 -7.37 -2.81
CA ALA A 178 -6.28 -6.37 -3.60
C ALA A 178 -4.81 -6.23 -3.23
N VAL A 179 -4.54 -6.12 -1.95
CA VAL A 179 -3.27 -5.67 -1.40
C VAL A 179 -2.91 -6.51 -0.18
N ILE A 180 -1.63 -6.77 0.01
CA ILE A 180 -1.07 -7.33 1.25
C ILE A 180 -0.22 -6.27 1.96
N ASP A 181 -0.30 -6.24 3.28
CA ASP A 181 0.66 -5.61 4.19
C ASP A 181 1.45 -6.72 4.86
N MET A 182 2.74 -6.78 4.58
CA MET A 182 3.67 -7.67 5.25
C MET A 182 4.63 -6.87 6.11
N GLN A 183 4.72 -7.21 7.38
CA GLN A 183 5.66 -6.62 8.33
C GLN A 183 6.53 -7.72 8.93
N LEU A 184 7.82 -7.47 9.02
CA LEU A 184 8.81 -8.36 9.61
C LEU A 184 9.61 -7.61 10.66
N LYS A 185 9.81 -8.19 11.84
CA LYS A 185 10.69 -7.66 12.88
C LYS A 185 12.09 -8.22 12.67
N TYR A 186 13.04 -7.38 12.33
CA TYR A 186 14.45 -7.77 12.13
C TYR A 186 15.39 -6.58 12.40
N LYS A 187 16.68 -6.84 12.43
CA LYS A 187 17.75 -5.84 12.63
C LYS A 187 18.73 -5.81 11.45
N PHE A 188 19.09 -6.96 10.90
CA PHE A 188 20.10 -7.15 9.87
C PHE A 188 19.49 -7.29 8.48
N GLY A 189 20.06 -8.12 7.61
CA GLY A 189 19.51 -8.38 6.28
C GLY A 189 18.31 -9.31 6.29
N VAL A 190 17.37 -9.10 5.39
CA VAL A 190 16.19 -9.94 5.20
C VAL A 190 15.82 -10.07 3.73
N VAL A 191 15.39 -11.27 3.33
CA VAL A 191 14.67 -11.49 2.08
C VAL A 191 13.42 -12.32 2.38
N ALA A 192 12.29 -11.92 1.81
CA ALA A 192 11.02 -12.63 1.97
C ALA A 192 10.40 -12.99 0.62
N TYR A 193 9.78 -14.17 0.60
CA TYR A 193 9.19 -14.77 -0.59
C TYR A 193 7.78 -15.24 -0.31
N ILE A 194 6.87 -15.08 -1.27
CA ILE A 194 5.59 -15.80 -1.28
C ILE A 194 5.61 -16.77 -2.47
N ASN A 195 5.42 -18.05 -2.19
CA ASN A 195 5.40 -19.13 -3.20
C ASN A 195 6.64 -19.11 -4.13
N GLY A 196 7.83 -18.85 -3.58
CA GLY A 196 9.08 -18.77 -4.34
C GLY A 196 9.36 -17.41 -4.99
N VAL A 197 8.36 -16.51 -5.08
CA VAL A 197 8.54 -15.17 -5.65
C VAL A 197 9.02 -14.21 -4.58
N GLU A 198 10.15 -13.53 -4.80
CA GLU A 198 10.66 -12.50 -3.91
C GLU A 198 9.68 -11.33 -3.84
N ILE A 199 9.29 -10.97 -2.60
CA ILE A 199 8.33 -9.90 -2.36
C ILE A 199 8.94 -8.75 -1.57
N TYR A 200 10.04 -8.97 -0.89
CA TYR A 200 10.68 -7.98 -0.05
C TYR A 200 12.15 -8.30 0.16
N ARG A 201 12.99 -7.28 0.10
CA ARG A 201 14.42 -7.35 0.39
C ARG A 201 14.86 -6.07 1.08
N ASP A 202 15.67 -6.21 2.14
CA ASP A 202 16.20 -5.05 2.85
C ASP A 202 17.55 -5.39 3.51
N ASN A 203 18.47 -4.42 3.52
CA ASN A 203 19.85 -4.60 4.00
C ASN A 203 20.59 -5.78 3.36
N MET A 204 20.32 -6.07 2.10
CA MET A 204 20.94 -7.14 1.31
C MET A 204 21.45 -6.59 -0.02
N PRO A 205 22.50 -7.19 -0.60
CA PRO A 205 22.97 -6.78 -1.92
C PRO A 205 21.93 -7.07 -3.01
N ASP A 206 22.07 -6.38 -4.14
CA ASP A 206 21.32 -6.71 -5.35
C ASP A 206 21.76 -8.05 -5.94
N GLY A 207 20.90 -8.66 -6.77
CA GLY A 207 21.18 -9.90 -7.48
C GLY A 207 20.90 -11.17 -6.66
N ALA A 208 21.58 -12.26 -7.01
CA ALA A 208 21.36 -13.57 -6.40
C ALA A 208 21.84 -13.63 -4.94
N ILE A 209 21.01 -14.18 -4.07
CA ILE A 209 21.30 -14.37 -2.65
C ILE A 209 21.60 -15.87 -2.40
N SER A 210 22.64 -16.13 -1.62
CA SER A 210 23.01 -17.46 -1.13
C SER A 210 23.00 -17.50 0.40
N PRO A 211 22.97 -18.67 1.04
CA PRO A 211 23.05 -18.79 2.50
C PRO A 211 24.31 -18.16 3.11
N SER A 212 25.36 -17.96 2.34
CA SER A 212 26.60 -17.31 2.79
C SER A 212 26.65 -15.80 2.48
N THR A 213 25.64 -15.24 1.83
CA THR A 213 25.61 -13.81 1.52
C THR A 213 25.37 -13.02 2.81
N PRO A 214 26.31 -12.15 3.25
CA PRO A 214 26.10 -11.35 4.45
C PRO A 214 25.13 -10.18 4.20
N SER A 215 24.56 -9.65 5.29
CA SER A 215 23.85 -8.39 5.22
C SER A 215 24.78 -7.23 4.83
N THR A 216 24.28 -6.28 4.07
CA THR A 216 25.01 -5.05 3.67
C THR A 216 24.83 -3.91 4.65
N GLY A 217 23.91 -4.05 5.62
CA GLY A 217 23.57 -3.05 6.60
C GLY A 217 22.85 -3.63 7.80
N SER A 218 22.55 -2.77 8.76
CA SER A 218 21.73 -3.10 9.92
C SER A 218 21.04 -1.86 10.48
N TYR A 219 19.93 -2.06 11.17
CA TYR A 219 19.29 -1.05 12.00
C TYR A 219 19.93 -0.99 13.40
N GLY A 220 19.77 0.12 14.11
CA GLY A 220 20.30 0.27 15.48
C GLY A 220 19.67 -0.71 16.48
N SER A 221 18.42 -1.12 16.24
CA SER A 221 17.65 -2.07 17.05
C SER A 221 16.71 -2.91 16.18
N TYR A 222 16.19 -3.98 16.76
CA TYR A 222 15.11 -4.75 16.14
C TYR A 222 13.85 -3.89 16.03
N ALA A 223 13.30 -3.78 14.84
CA ALA A 223 12.07 -3.04 14.56
C ALA A 223 11.26 -3.70 13.44
N TYR A 224 9.99 -3.35 13.34
CA TYR A 224 9.15 -3.80 12.24
C TYR A 224 9.39 -2.94 11.01
N HIS A 225 9.68 -3.61 9.90
CA HIS A 225 9.78 -3.03 8.57
C HIS A 225 9.05 -3.95 7.59
N GLY A 226 8.53 -3.39 6.50
CA GLY A 226 7.76 -4.22 5.59
C GLY A 226 7.38 -3.53 4.29
N VAL A 227 6.43 -4.14 3.61
CA VAL A 227 5.97 -3.70 2.31
C VAL A 227 4.45 -3.85 2.18
N ILE A 228 3.82 -2.86 1.55
CA ILE A 228 2.45 -2.95 1.05
C ILE A 228 2.53 -3.11 -0.46
N ARG A 229 1.95 -4.18 -0.98
CA ARG A 229 1.98 -4.50 -2.42
C ARG A 229 0.77 -5.29 -2.88
N SER A 230 0.66 -5.52 -4.19
CA SER A 230 -0.39 -6.35 -4.77
C SER A 230 -0.46 -7.74 -4.14
N ALA A 231 -1.68 -8.20 -3.84
CA ALA A 231 -1.96 -9.53 -3.32
C ALA A 231 -1.89 -10.64 -4.40
N SER A 232 -1.60 -10.34 -5.65
CA SER A 232 -1.59 -11.30 -6.77
C SER A 232 -0.68 -12.51 -6.52
N VAL A 233 0.40 -12.34 -5.74
CA VAL A 233 1.34 -13.42 -5.38
C VAL A 233 0.82 -14.39 -4.33
N ALA A 234 -0.29 -14.07 -3.65
CA ALA A 234 -0.81 -14.77 -2.47
C ALA A 234 -2.27 -15.26 -2.65
N GLN A 235 -2.69 -15.54 -3.88
CA GLN A 235 -4.09 -15.92 -4.18
C GLN A 235 -4.35 -17.42 -4.12
N ALA A 236 -3.31 -18.26 -4.04
CA ALA A 236 -3.48 -19.70 -3.95
C ALA A 236 -4.05 -20.11 -2.58
N SER A 237 -4.97 -21.09 -2.56
CA SER A 237 -5.60 -21.61 -1.33
C SER A 237 -4.58 -22.21 -0.34
N SER A 238 -3.41 -22.64 -0.83
CA SER A 238 -2.26 -22.99 0.01
C SER A 238 -1.07 -22.17 -0.48
N SER A 239 -0.62 -21.25 0.35
CA SER A 239 0.51 -20.38 0.08
C SER A 239 1.53 -20.46 1.21
N VAL A 240 2.77 -20.12 0.92
CA VAL A 240 3.87 -20.12 1.89
C VAL A 240 4.53 -18.74 1.89
N LEU A 241 4.66 -18.16 3.07
CA LEU A 241 5.60 -17.06 3.33
C LEU A 241 6.91 -17.69 3.81
N ALA A 242 7.97 -17.49 3.04
CA ALA A 242 9.33 -17.95 3.34
C ALA A 242 10.22 -16.74 3.58
N VAL A 243 11.05 -16.77 4.62
CA VAL A 243 11.91 -15.65 5.02
C VAL A 243 13.30 -16.17 5.35
N GLU A 244 14.32 -15.48 4.84
CA GLU A 244 15.70 -15.65 5.26
C GLU A 244 16.22 -14.39 5.94
N LEU A 245 16.81 -14.56 7.12
CA LEU A 245 17.48 -13.50 7.87
C LEU A 245 18.99 -13.69 7.75
N HIS A 246 19.70 -12.66 7.31
CA HIS A 246 21.12 -12.68 7.10
C HIS A 246 21.83 -11.79 8.11
N PHE A 247 22.78 -12.36 8.84
CA PHE A 247 23.64 -11.62 9.75
C PHE A 247 24.88 -11.09 9.03
N SER A 248 25.57 -10.10 9.62
CA SER A 248 26.88 -9.71 9.15
C SER A 248 27.90 -10.81 9.47
N ASN A 249 29.00 -10.88 8.71
CA ASN A 249 30.01 -11.96 8.82
C ASN A 249 30.62 -12.12 10.23
N ALA A 250 30.50 -11.13 11.11
CA ALA A 250 31.17 -11.10 12.41
C ALA A 250 30.23 -11.18 13.61
N GLU A 251 28.91 -11.18 13.41
CA GLU A 251 27.96 -11.07 14.50
C GLU A 251 27.19 -12.37 14.77
N SER A 252 27.23 -12.81 16.02
CA SER A 252 26.16 -13.66 16.56
C SER A 252 25.25 -12.77 17.40
N SER A 253 23.97 -12.86 17.20
CA SER A 253 22.99 -12.06 17.92
C SER A 253 21.76 -12.88 18.29
N THR A 254 21.08 -12.46 19.33
CA THR A 254 19.76 -12.99 19.65
C THR A 254 18.80 -12.68 18.50
N ILE A 255 18.08 -13.67 18.01
CA ILE A 255 17.06 -13.50 16.98
C ILE A 255 15.80 -12.94 17.64
N GLU A 256 15.36 -11.75 17.22
CA GLU A 256 14.05 -11.21 17.54
C GLU A 256 13.21 -11.13 16.25
N PHE A 257 12.91 -12.27 15.67
CA PHE A 257 12.04 -12.34 14.50
C PHE A 257 10.58 -12.38 14.90
N ASN A 258 9.74 -11.64 14.21
CA ASN A 258 8.28 -11.70 14.30
C ASN A 258 7.69 -11.22 12.98
N SER A 259 6.43 -11.48 12.72
CA SER A 259 5.81 -11.14 11.44
C SER A 259 4.31 -10.88 11.53
N LEU A 260 3.84 -10.09 10.59
CA LEU A 260 2.43 -9.88 10.26
C LEU A 260 2.26 -10.05 8.75
N LEU A 261 1.21 -10.74 8.33
CA LEU A 261 0.71 -10.72 6.96
C LEU A 261 -0.79 -10.47 7.02
N ALA A 262 -1.22 -9.32 6.54
CA ALA A 262 -2.62 -8.92 6.47
C ALA A 262 -3.03 -8.65 5.01
N PHE A 263 -4.32 -8.86 4.71
CA PHE A 263 -4.88 -8.62 3.40
C PHE A 263 -5.88 -7.48 3.44
N PHE A 264 -5.86 -6.63 2.42
CA PHE A 264 -6.83 -5.56 2.25
C PHE A 264 -7.69 -5.79 1.02
N ALA A 265 -9.00 -5.54 1.18
CA ALA A 265 -9.90 -5.26 0.07
C ALA A 265 -9.93 -3.73 -0.07
N GLY A 266 -9.11 -3.15 -0.92
CA GLY A 266 -9.01 -1.70 -1.04
C GLY A 266 -10.08 -1.08 -1.95
N ILE A 267 -10.14 0.24 -2.02
CA ILE A 267 -10.92 0.97 -3.01
C ILE A 267 -10.29 0.70 -4.38
N SER A 268 -11.01 -0.03 -5.24
CA SER A 268 -10.57 -0.28 -6.61
C SER A 268 -10.77 0.97 -7.47
N THR A 269 -9.77 1.30 -8.27
CA THR A 269 -9.86 2.27 -9.36
C THR A 269 -10.11 1.57 -10.70
N ALA A 270 -10.36 2.35 -11.76
CA ALA A 270 -10.70 1.82 -13.09
C ALA A 270 -9.66 0.83 -13.67
N ASN A 271 -8.39 0.88 -13.25
CA ASN A 271 -7.30 0.06 -13.79
C ASN A 271 -6.86 -1.08 -12.83
N ASN A 272 -7.75 -1.62 -12.02
CA ASN A 272 -7.44 -2.60 -10.97
C ASN A 272 -6.34 -2.13 -10.01
N CYS A 273 -6.28 -0.84 -9.76
CA CYS A 273 -5.42 -0.24 -8.77
C CYS A 273 -6.21 0.05 -7.50
N TYR A 274 -5.53 -0.02 -6.37
CA TYR A 274 -6.15 0.09 -5.05
C TYR A 274 -5.46 1.20 -4.28
N VAL A 275 -6.26 2.08 -3.68
CA VAL A 275 -5.76 3.13 -2.79
C VAL A 275 -5.24 2.48 -1.54
N VAL A 276 -3.98 2.73 -1.25
CA VAL A 276 -3.33 2.17 -0.06
C VAL A 276 -3.59 3.09 1.13
N PRO A 277 -4.21 2.60 2.20
CA PRO A 277 -4.32 3.36 3.44
C PRO A 277 -2.93 3.47 4.08
N THR A 278 -2.28 4.60 3.90
CA THR A 278 -0.95 4.87 4.46
C THR A 278 -0.99 6.07 5.38
N THR A 279 -0.13 6.05 6.39
CA THR A 279 0.15 7.25 7.18
C THR A 279 1.33 7.98 6.55
N THR A 280 1.13 9.26 6.24
CA THR A 280 2.16 10.12 5.69
C THR A 280 2.31 11.38 6.52
N THR A 281 3.51 11.94 6.55
CA THR A 281 3.73 13.33 6.95
C THR A 281 4.01 14.16 5.72
N ALA A 282 3.26 15.23 5.54
CA ALA A 282 3.44 16.15 4.42
C ALA A 282 4.34 17.31 4.79
N SER A 283 5.11 17.81 3.82
CA SER A 283 5.84 19.07 3.87
C SER A 283 5.83 19.71 2.48
N ALA A 284 6.08 21.00 2.38
CA ALA A 284 6.01 21.71 1.12
C ALA A 284 7.08 22.76 0.96
N SER A 285 7.36 23.11 -0.30
CA SER A 285 8.01 24.35 -0.71
C SER A 285 7.10 25.06 -1.69
N GLY A 286 6.68 26.28 -1.38
CA GLY A 286 5.78 27.08 -2.20
C GLY A 286 4.29 26.77 -2.05
N PHE A 287 3.90 25.64 -1.47
CA PHE A 287 2.50 25.31 -1.15
C PHE A 287 2.17 25.66 0.31
N THR A 288 0.96 26.18 0.52
CA THR A 288 0.30 26.35 1.83
C THR A 288 -0.84 25.34 1.97
N GLY A 289 -1.28 25.03 3.20
CA GLY A 289 -2.34 24.04 3.44
C GLY A 289 -1.95 22.60 3.05
N TYR A 290 -0.70 22.32 2.90
CA TYR A 290 -0.17 21.05 2.36
C TYR A 290 -0.52 19.80 3.19
N SER A 291 -0.77 19.94 4.47
CA SER A 291 -1.22 18.83 5.34
C SER A 291 -2.59 18.28 4.93
N SER A 292 -3.34 19.06 4.16
CA SER A 292 -4.66 18.70 3.66
C SER A 292 -4.65 18.14 2.24
N SER A 293 -3.49 17.95 1.62
CA SER A 293 -3.39 17.37 0.27
C SER A 293 -3.31 15.83 0.25
N ASN A 294 -3.29 15.19 1.41
CA ASN A 294 -3.35 13.74 1.58
C ASN A 294 -4.06 13.41 2.90
N ASP A 295 -5.16 14.08 3.19
CA ASP A 295 -5.98 13.87 4.39
C ASP A 295 -7.24 13.04 4.12
N TRP A 296 -7.39 12.56 2.89
CA TRP A 296 -8.52 11.82 2.35
C TRP A 296 -9.77 12.66 2.16
N SER A 297 -9.63 13.99 2.24
CA SER A 297 -10.67 14.96 1.97
C SER A 297 -10.52 15.58 0.58
N ARG A 298 -11.58 15.58 -0.19
CA ARG A 298 -11.61 16.26 -1.50
C ARG A 298 -11.95 17.74 -1.40
N ASN A 299 -12.38 18.21 -0.22
CA ASN A 299 -12.81 19.59 0.02
C ASN A 299 -11.71 20.51 0.55
N THR A 300 -10.57 19.94 0.89
CA THR A 300 -9.38 20.63 1.39
C THR A 300 -8.22 20.39 0.45
N GLY A 301 -7.13 21.10 0.59
CA GLY A 301 -5.97 20.86 -0.27
C GLY A 301 -4.85 21.86 -0.09
N ALA A 302 -3.78 21.64 -0.83
CA ALA A 302 -2.63 22.51 -0.91
C ALA A 302 -2.83 23.56 -2.01
N THR A 303 -2.41 24.79 -1.74
CA THR A 303 -2.47 25.93 -2.65
C THR A 303 -1.10 26.56 -2.80
N ALA A 304 -0.67 26.83 -4.03
CA ALA A 304 0.51 27.65 -4.35
C ALA A 304 0.16 28.79 -5.29
N GLN A 305 0.87 29.91 -5.18
CA GLN A 305 0.64 31.09 -6.03
C GLN A 305 1.45 31.06 -7.32
N THR A 306 2.62 30.42 -7.29
CA THR A 306 3.50 30.36 -8.46
C THR A 306 4.21 29.02 -8.56
N ALA A 307 4.52 28.59 -9.80
CA ALA A 307 5.47 27.50 -10.03
C ALA A 307 6.91 28.05 -10.09
N PRO A 308 7.95 27.26 -9.75
CA PRO A 308 7.83 25.89 -9.25
C PRO A 308 7.43 25.82 -7.78
N ALA A 309 6.68 24.79 -7.41
CA ALA A 309 6.32 24.50 -6.03
C ALA A 309 6.31 22.96 -5.80
N SER A 310 6.53 22.50 -4.59
CA SER A 310 6.59 21.06 -4.33
C SER A 310 5.84 20.64 -3.08
N LEU A 311 5.29 19.43 -3.12
CA LEU A 311 4.71 18.69 -2.02
C LEU A 311 5.52 17.42 -1.79
N THR A 312 5.93 17.17 -0.55
CA THR A 312 6.70 15.98 -0.17
C THR A 312 5.92 15.20 0.89
N TYR A 313 5.74 13.91 0.64
CA TYR A 313 5.07 12.97 1.52
C TYR A 313 6.07 11.93 2.00
N GLU A 314 6.20 11.76 3.30
CA GLU A 314 7.02 10.72 3.92
C GLU A 314 6.13 9.66 4.54
N PHE A 315 6.34 8.40 4.18
CA PHE A 315 5.62 7.26 4.77
C PHE A 315 6.18 6.97 6.17
N THR A 316 5.31 7.03 7.17
CA THR A 316 5.68 6.90 8.59
C THR A 316 5.32 5.54 9.19
N GLY A 317 4.56 4.70 8.47
CA GLY A 317 4.22 3.35 8.88
C GLY A 317 5.41 2.38 8.85
N ALA A 318 5.27 1.22 9.47
CA ALA A 318 6.25 0.13 9.39
C ALA A 318 6.39 -0.38 7.95
N SER A 319 5.29 -0.49 7.22
CA SER A 319 5.28 -0.92 5.82
C SER A 319 5.30 0.27 4.86
N ILE A 320 6.12 0.16 3.83
CA ILE A 320 6.24 1.15 2.76
C ILE A 320 5.52 0.60 1.52
N PRO A 321 4.60 1.36 0.89
CA PRO A 321 3.91 0.90 -0.30
C PRO A 321 4.83 0.83 -1.52
N MET A 322 4.69 -0.24 -2.30
CA MET A 322 5.23 -0.30 -3.66
C MET A 322 4.25 0.38 -4.60
N ILE A 323 4.45 1.66 -4.81
CA ILE A 323 3.52 2.52 -5.55
C ILE A 323 3.63 2.25 -7.04
N ASP A 324 2.53 1.88 -7.65
CA ASP A 324 2.40 1.64 -9.10
C ASP A 324 1.77 2.80 -9.85
N ALA A 325 0.95 3.60 -9.17
CA ALA A 325 0.26 4.73 -9.76
C ALA A 325 -0.08 5.80 -8.71
N PHE A 326 -0.46 6.95 -9.18
CA PHE A 326 -0.91 8.09 -8.39
C PHE A 326 -2.26 8.55 -8.92
N ARG A 327 -3.11 9.08 -8.04
CA ARG A 327 -4.28 9.82 -8.49
C ARG A 327 -4.40 11.15 -7.75
N ILE A 328 -4.86 12.17 -8.50
CA ILE A 328 -5.02 13.53 -8.02
C ILE A 328 -6.49 13.90 -8.12
N TRP A 329 -7.04 14.49 -7.09
CA TRP A 329 -8.35 15.12 -7.11
C TRP A 329 -8.20 16.63 -7.19
N LEU A 330 -8.93 17.24 -8.11
CA LEU A 330 -8.97 18.67 -8.31
C LEU A 330 -10.42 19.18 -8.24
N TYR A 331 -10.63 20.17 -7.40
CA TYR A 331 -11.97 20.74 -7.17
C TYR A 331 -12.47 21.55 -8.35
N THR A 332 -11.57 22.23 -9.08
CA THR A 332 -11.93 23.11 -10.20
C THR A 332 -11.37 22.60 -11.52
N SER A 333 -12.07 22.91 -12.63
CA SER A 333 -11.53 22.71 -13.98
C SER A 333 -10.35 23.63 -14.24
N ASN A 334 -9.46 23.24 -15.10
CA ASN A 334 -8.25 23.86 -15.69
C ASN A 334 -7.71 25.22 -15.19
N GLN A 335 -8.51 26.07 -14.56
CA GLN A 335 -8.10 27.45 -14.27
C GLN A 335 -7.08 27.57 -13.12
N ASN A 336 -7.02 26.61 -12.19
CA ASN A 336 -6.12 26.66 -11.03
C ASN A 336 -5.46 25.31 -10.81
N THR A 337 -4.96 24.68 -11.86
CA THR A 337 -4.42 23.32 -11.80
C THR A 337 -2.99 23.27 -12.27
N VAL A 338 -2.27 22.22 -11.80
CA VAL A 338 -0.91 21.93 -12.22
C VAL A 338 -0.95 21.33 -13.63
N SER A 339 -0.36 22.01 -14.63
CA SER A 339 -0.29 21.51 -16.01
C SER A 339 0.90 20.57 -16.22
N ASP A 340 2.04 20.91 -15.64
CA ASP A 340 3.27 20.13 -15.78
C ASP A 340 3.85 19.81 -14.43
N PHE A 341 4.21 18.56 -14.22
CA PHE A 341 4.78 18.11 -12.94
C PHE A 341 5.69 16.90 -13.11
N THR A 342 6.56 16.70 -12.12
CA THR A 342 7.27 15.45 -11.89
C THR A 342 6.85 14.82 -10.57
N ILE A 343 6.84 13.50 -10.53
CA ILE A 343 6.83 12.72 -9.29
C ILE A 343 8.21 12.12 -9.12
N GLU A 344 8.78 12.29 -7.94
CA GLU A 344 10.10 11.83 -7.58
C GLU A 344 10.03 10.96 -6.33
N GLY A 345 10.92 9.98 -6.22
CA GLY A 345 11.04 9.09 -5.08
C GLY A 345 12.41 9.14 -4.45
N ALA A 346 12.47 8.96 -3.12
CA ALA A 346 13.70 8.85 -2.35
C ALA A 346 13.57 7.81 -1.24
N THR A 347 14.70 7.22 -0.83
CA THR A 347 14.77 6.27 0.28
C THR A 347 14.65 6.94 1.66
N SER A 348 14.77 8.26 1.71
CA SER A 348 14.50 9.09 2.89
C SER A 348 14.07 10.49 2.48
N LYS A 349 13.38 11.22 3.35
CA LYS A 349 12.91 12.58 3.10
C LYS A 349 14.02 13.56 2.71
N THR A 350 15.21 13.38 3.27
CA THR A 350 16.41 14.20 3.03
C THR A 350 17.36 13.57 2.01
N GLY A 351 17.00 12.43 1.43
CA GLY A 351 17.81 11.70 0.47
C GLY A 351 17.81 12.33 -0.93
N THR A 352 18.55 11.70 -1.84
CA THR A 352 18.53 12.08 -3.25
C THR A 352 17.22 11.57 -3.88
N TYR A 353 16.50 12.47 -4.52
CA TYR A 353 15.28 12.16 -5.25
C TYR A 353 15.59 11.81 -6.70
N SER A 354 14.95 10.77 -7.21
CA SER A 354 14.97 10.37 -8.62
C SER A 354 13.57 10.50 -9.22
N THR A 355 13.50 11.01 -10.45
CA THR A 355 12.23 11.12 -11.17
C THR A 355 11.71 9.73 -11.51
N ILE A 356 10.48 9.44 -11.09
CA ILE A 356 9.78 8.18 -11.35
C ILE A 356 8.64 8.34 -12.35
N MET A 357 8.18 9.58 -12.55
CA MET A 357 7.18 9.95 -13.53
C MET A 357 7.32 11.45 -13.87
N ALA A 358 7.02 11.80 -15.11
CA ALA A 358 6.85 13.19 -15.56
C ALA A 358 5.59 13.29 -16.43
N SER A 359 4.86 14.36 -16.28
CA SER A 359 3.65 14.64 -17.09
C SER A 359 3.60 16.11 -17.42
N SER A 360 3.14 16.42 -18.64
CA SER A 360 3.06 17.80 -19.15
C SER A 360 1.82 18.00 -20.00
N GLY A 361 1.37 19.25 -20.08
CA GLY A 361 0.21 19.63 -20.87
C GLY A 361 -1.11 19.06 -20.35
N ASN A 362 -1.18 18.74 -19.05
CA ASN A 362 -2.37 18.11 -18.48
C ASN A 362 -3.55 19.09 -18.46
N VAL A 363 -4.69 18.59 -18.91
CA VAL A 363 -5.98 19.30 -18.92
C VAL A 363 -6.97 18.49 -18.11
N TYR A 364 -7.57 19.08 -17.10
CA TYR A 364 -8.43 18.39 -16.14
C TYR A 364 -9.89 18.82 -16.28
N ALA A 365 -10.79 17.85 -16.18
CA ALA A 365 -12.23 18.13 -16.19
C ALA A 365 -12.73 18.82 -14.89
N GLY A 366 -11.99 18.68 -13.79
CA GLY A 366 -12.43 19.09 -12.46
C GLY A 366 -13.45 18.13 -11.87
N TYR A 367 -13.55 18.11 -10.54
CA TYR A 367 -14.46 17.24 -9.77
C TYR A 367 -14.32 15.75 -10.08
N THR A 368 -13.15 15.32 -10.51
CA THR A 368 -12.85 13.94 -10.88
C THR A 368 -11.46 13.53 -10.44
N TRP A 369 -11.24 12.24 -10.33
CA TRP A 369 -9.92 11.67 -10.13
C TRP A 369 -9.20 11.53 -11.46
N GLU A 370 -7.99 12.09 -11.53
CA GLU A 370 -7.07 11.83 -12.63
C GLU A 370 -5.98 10.86 -12.13
N GLN A 371 -5.85 9.73 -12.81
CA GLN A 371 -4.87 8.70 -12.46
C GLN A 371 -3.70 8.73 -13.41
N PHE A 372 -2.50 8.60 -12.85
CA PHE A 372 -1.23 8.58 -13.57
C PHE A 372 -0.49 7.30 -13.22
N ASP A 373 -0.34 6.42 -14.21
CA ASP A 373 0.33 5.15 -14.03
C ASP A 373 1.85 5.31 -14.16
N ARG A 374 2.58 4.61 -13.34
CA ARG A 374 4.03 4.57 -13.38
C ARG A 374 4.50 3.66 -14.52
N LEU A 375 5.49 4.11 -15.28
CA LEU A 375 6.05 3.36 -16.42
C LEU A 375 7.16 2.38 -16.01
N THR A 376 7.83 2.63 -14.89
CA THR A 376 8.92 1.79 -14.39
C THR A 376 8.41 0.81 -13.33
N PRO A 377 9.11 -0.31 -13.07
CA PRO A 377 8.77 -1.18 -11.93
C PRO A 377 8.67 -0.40 -10.63
N ALA A 378 7.74 -0.81 -9.76
CA ALA A 378 7.57 -0.16 -8.48
C ALA A 378 8.79 -0.41 -7.59
N ASP A 379 9.50 0.64 -7.20
CA ASP A 379 10.52 0.61 -6.16
C ASP A 379 9.93 1.05 -4.83
N ARG A 380 10.60 0.74 -3.77
CA ARG A 380 10.22 1.10 -2.42
C ARG A 380 10.83 2.46 -2.06
N PHE A 381 10.02 3.51 -2.12
CA PHE A 381 10.42 4.84 -1.70
C PHE A 381 9.80 5.20 -0.36
N LYS A 382 10.62 5.67 0.57
CA LYS A 382 10.15 6.18 1.87
C LYS A 382 9.58 7.58 1.77
N ALA A 383 9.98 8.35 0.76
CA ALA A 383 9.46 9.68 0.49
C ALA A 383 9.13 9.84 -1.00
N ILE A 384 8.01 10.48 -1.26
CA ILE A 384 7.54 10.86 -2.60
C ILE A 384 7.39 12.37 -2.64
N ARG A 385 7.88 12.99 -3.74
CA ARG A 385 7.76 14.42 -3.98
C ARG A 385 7.06 14.68 -5.31
N LEU A 386 5.99 15.48 -5.27
CA LEU A 386 5.40 16.09 -6.45
C LEU A 386 6.01 17.46 -6.64
N ASN A 387 6.62 17.73 -7.78
CA ASN A 387 7.09 19.04 -8.19
C ASN A 387 6.13 19.58 -9.26
N ALA A 388 5.41 20.63 -8.95
CA ALA A 388 4.62 21.40 -9.90
C ALA A 388 5.57 22.35 -10.66
N LEU A 389 5.68 22.15 -11.97
CA LEU A 389 6.60 22.90 -12.86
C LEU A 389 5.90 24.03 -13.59
N ALA A 390 4.63 23.84 -13.93
CA ALA A 390 3.80 24.85 -14.56
C ALA A 390 2.33 24.70 -14.16
N SER A 391 1.55 25.75 -14.36
CA SER A 391 0.11 25.79 -14.10
C SER A 391 -0.63 26.55 -15.20
N HIS A 392 -1.93 26.32 -15.31
CA HIS A 392 -2.80 27.04 -16.25
C HIS A 392 -3.12 28.49 -15.79
N SER A 393 -2.84 28.82 -14.53
CA SER A 393 -3.04 30.14 -13.96
C SER A 393 -1.96 30.50 -12.95
N THR A 394 -2.11 31.67 -12.32
CA THR A 394 -1.21 32.14 -11.25
C THR A 394 -1.37 31.40 -9.94
N THR A 395 -2.41 30.57 -9.80
CA THR A 395 -2.68 29.79 -8.57
C THR A 395 -2.78 28.32 -8.92
N MET A 396 -2.18 27.46 -8.09
CA MET A 396 -2.24 26.01 -8.24
C MET A 396 -2.94 25.39 -7.02
N HIS A 397 -3.87 24.49 -7.27
CA HIS A 397 -4.53 23.71 -6.24
C HIS A 397 -4.30 22.20 -6.45
N ILE A 398 -4.04 21.48 -5.36
CA ILE A 398 -4.06 20.01 -5.29
C ILE A 398 -4.90 19.69 -4.08
N ASN A 399 -6.13 19.24 -4.30
CA ASN A 399 -7.05 18.94 -3.19
C ASN A 399 -6.68 17.63 -2.52
N GLU A 400 -6.42 16.58 -3.30
CA GLU A 400 -6.04 15.29 -2.75
C GLU A 400 -5.09 14.56 -3.69
N LEU A 401 -4.02 14.01 -3.14
CA LEU A 401 -3.10 13.09 -3.81
C LEU A 401 -3.13 11.74 -3.10
N GLN A 402 -3.40 10.67 -3.82
CA GLN A 402 -3.42 9.31 -3.28
C GLN A 402 -2.45 8.40 -4.01
N PHE A 403 -1.92 7.42 -3.28
CA PHE A 403 -0.95 6.43 -3.74
C PHE A 403 -1.67 5.11 -4.01
N LEU A 404 -1.31 4.45 -5.11
CA LEU A 404 -2.00 3.26 -5.60
C LEU A 404 -1.03 2.10 -5.76
N VAL A 405 -1.49 0.92 -5.37
CA VAL A 405 -0.87 -0.36 -5.70
C VAL A 405 -1.80 -1.08 -6.68
N CYS A 406 -1.25 -1.58 -7.78
CA CYS A 406 -2.04 -2.14 -8.89
C CYS A 406 -1.82 -3.64 -9.02
N ASN A 407 -2.91 -4.38 -9.25
CA ASN A 407 -2.82 -5.76 -9.74
C ASN A 407 -2.49 -5.72 -11.24
N LYS A 408 -1.22 -5.51 -11.57
CA LYS A 408 -0.78 -5.64 -12.96
C LYS A 408 -0.83 -7.12 -13.33
N PRO A 409 -1.47 -7.50 -14.44
CA PRO A 409 -1.37 -8.86 -14.93
C PRO A 409 0.10 -9.18 -15.13
N THR A 410 0.54 -10.35 -14.64
CA THR A 410 1.89 -10.85 -14.89
C THR A 410 2.08 -10.86 -16.39
N VAL A 411 2.93 -10.00 -16.92
CA VAL A 411 3.28 -10.05 -18.33
C VAL A 411 4.07 -11.34 -18.50
N THR A 412 3.41 -12.40 -18.94
CA THR A 412 4.09 -13.60 -19.38
C THR A 412 4.96 -13.16 -20.54
N THR A 413 6.28 -13.16 -20.33
CA THR A 413 7.22 -12.85 -21.39
C THR A 413 7.03 -13.91 -22.47
N ILE A 414 6.29 -13.59 -23.52
CA ILE A 414 6.19 -14.44 -24.68
C ILE A 414 7.54 -14.33 -25.38
N THR A 415 8.42 -15.29 -25.15
CA THR A 415 9.67 -15.40 -25.90
C THR A 415 9.31 -15.88 -27.29
N PHE A 416 9.23 -14.98 -28.24
CA PHE A 416 9.16 -15.36 -29.64
C PHE A 416 10.53 -15.89 -30.02
N LYS A 417 10.60 -17.16 -30.50
CA LYS A 417 11.78 -17.64 -31.20
C LYS A 417 11.96 -16.74 -32.43
N GLU A 418 13.16 -16.18 -32.56
CA GLU A 418 13.55 -15.38 -33.72
C GLU A 418 13.31 -16.18 -35.02
N SER A 419 12.20 -15.89 -35.67
CA SER A 419 12.09 -16.05 -37.11
C SER A 419 12.37 -14.68 -37.71
N ALA A 420 13.04 -14.60 -38.83
CA ALA A 420 13.63 -13.42 -39.46
C ALA A 420 12.66 -12.21 -39.74
N TYR A 421 11.83 -11.88 -38.81
CA TYR A 421 10.83 -10.79 -38.92
C TYR A 421 10.90 -9.91 -37.68
N SER A 422 11.02 -8.58 -37.88
CA SER A 422 10.95 -7.57 -36.82
C SER A 422 9.50 -7.26 -36.49
N TYR A 423 9.14 -7.32 -35.23
CA TYR A 423 7.80 -6.92 -34.73
C TYR A 423 7.93 -5.65 -33.89
N TYR A 424 7.03 -4.70 -34.09
CA TYR A 424 6.91 -3.52 -33.25
C TYR A 424 5.66 -3.63 -32.35
N ARG A 425 5.79 -3.26 -31.10
CA ARG A 425 4.71 -3.27 -30.11
C ARG A 425 4.20 -1.83 -29.95
N TYR A 426 2.92 -1.64 -30.20
CA TYR A 426 2.24 -0.39 -29.89
C TYR A 426 1.27 -0.62 -28.74
N HIS A 427 1.30 0.26 -27.75
CA HIS A 427 0.31 0.30 -26.68
C HIS A 427 -0.79 1.27 -27.07
N CYS A 428 -1.99 0.76 -27.27
CA CYS A 428 -3.21 1.57 -27.27
C CYS A 428 -3.96 1.32 -25.96
N SER A 429 -4.74 2.29 -25.52
CA SER A 429 -5.49 2.25 -24.26
C SER A 429 -6.47 1.08 -24.12
N TYR A 430 -6.66 0.25 -25.14
CA TYR A 430 -7.63 -0.85 -25.20
C TYR A 430 -7.06 -2.21 -25.66
N GLY A 431 -5.76 -2.39 -25.75
CA GLY A 431 -5.20 -3.68 -26.12
C GLY A 431 -3.82 -3.61 -26.78
N VAL A 432 -3.24 -4.78 -26.98
CA VAL A 432 -1.94 -4.95 -27.66
C VAL A 432 -2.21 -5.45 -29.06
N TRP A 433 -1.81 -4.68 -30.07
CA TRP A 433 -1.84 -5.11 -31.46
C TRP A 433 -0.45 -5.48 -31.94
N ILE A 434 -0.33 -6.62 -32.63
CA ILE A 434 0.92 -7.07 -33.22
C ILE A 434 0.80 -6.91 -34.74
N HIS A 435 1.57 -5.99 -35.33
CA HIS A 435 1.66 -5.85 -36.76
C HIS A 435 2.92 -6.51 -37.31
N ARG A 436 2.78 -7.28 -38.37
CA ARG A 436 3.88 -7.85 -39.13
C ARG A 436 4.28 -6.86 -40.23
N MET A 437 5.50 -6.37 -40.21
CA MET A 437 6.03 -5.53 -41.28
C MET A 437 6.95 -6.34 -42.21
N HIS A 438 6.61 -6.38 -43.50
CA HIS A 438 7.54 -6.72 -44.56
C HIS A 438 8.26 -5.46 -45.02
N GLY A 439 9.58 -5.56 -45.09
CA GLY A 439 10.57 -4.62 -45.54
C GLY A 439 10.11 -3.31 -46.19
N VAL A 440 10.64 -2.21 -45.64
CA VAL A 440 10.86 -0.89 -46.20
C VAL A 440 9.63 -0.02 -46.53
N SER A 441 9.67 1.11 -45.88
CA SER A 441 8.93 2.38 -45.98
C SER A 441 7.77 2.56 -45.00
N ARG A 442 7.94 3.60 -44.15
CA ARG A 442 6.91 4.07 -43.21
C ARG A 442 5.68 4.54 -44.00
N PRO A 443 4.48 4.07 -43.71
CA PRO A 443 3.28 4.82 -44.05
C PRO A 443 3.12 5.98 -43.06
N PRO A 444 2.69 7.15 -43.52
CA PRO A 444 2.35 8.25 -42.61
C PRO A 444 1.10 7.87 -41.82
N CYS A 445 1.15 8.07 -40.52
CA CYS A 445 -0.05 8.05 -39.68
C CYS A 445 -0.98 9.18 -40.17
N ARG A 446 -2.07 8.84 -40.81
CA ARG A 446 -3.19 9.77 -40.97
C ARG A 446 -4.00 9.80 -39.70
N HIS A 447 -4.22 10.98 -39.17
CA HIS A 447 -5.28 11.26 -38.23
C HIS A 447 -6.60 10.99 -38.94
N GLU A 448 -7.26 9.90 -38.59
CA GLU A 448 -8.72 9.75 -38.67
C GLU A 448 -9.06 8.39 -38.03
N HIS A 449 -9.84 8.45 -36.99
CA HIS A 449 -10.65 7.39 -36.34
C HIS A 449 -10.65 6.02 -37.02
N GLU A 450 -9.70 5.16 -36.65
CA GLU A 450 -9.82 3.70 -36.66
C GLU A 450 -8.44 3.11 -36.40
N CYS A 451 -8.25 2.61 -35.20
CA CYS A 451 -7.27 1.59 -34.85
C CYS A 451 -7.99 0.41 -34.24
#